data_5a5b87a3f9c81eb5c8a0936aaa1f7ecc
#
_entry.id   5a5b87a3f9c81eb5c8a0936aaa1f7ecc
#
_cell.length_a   1.000
_cell.length_b   1.000
_cell.length_c   1.000
_cell.angle_alpha   90.00
_cell.angle_beta   90.00
_cell.angle_gamma   90.00
#
_symmetry.space_group_name_H-M   'P 1'
#
loop_
_entity.id
_entity.type
_entity.pdbx_description
1 polymer ?
#
loop_
_entity_poly.entity_id
_entity_poly.type
_entity_poly.pdbx_seq_one_letter_code
_entity_poly.pdbx_strand_id
1 'polypeptide(L)'
;MPDPQPVPINAKFEDDFVTQLVVVLDTDTMHEVAAKVAQHVVGKRLPKRDADMVVRYQGRDLSPDMTVAEAGIVPLQNVYVDWLEKGVPP
;
A
#
# COMPACT_ATOMS: atom_id res chain seq x y z
N MET A 1 -11.56 20.79 -11.21
CA MET A 1 -10.66 19.76 -10.64
C MET A 1 -10.68 18.55 -11.54
N PRO A 2 -9.53 18.01 -11.87
CA PRO A 2 -9.54 16.80 -12.69
C PRO A 2 -10.15 15.64 -11.93
N ASP A 3 -10.79 14.75 -12.65
CA ASP A 3 -11.32 13.52 -12.06
C ASP A 3 -10.18 12.63 -11.60
N PRO A 4 -10.38 11.85 -10.53
CA PRO A 4 -9.38 10.86 -10.12
C PRO A 4 -9.06 9.91 -11.26
N GLN A 5 -7.78 9.61 -11.42
CA GLN A 5 -7.33 8.71 -12.48
C GLN A 5 -6.93 7.37 -11.88
N PRO A 6 -7.32 6.26 -12.51
CA PRO A 6 -6.88 4.95 -12.02
C PRO A 6 -5.39 4.76 -12.29
N VAL A 7 -4.70 4.20 -11.29
CA VAL A 7 -3.28 3.89 -11.36
C VAL A 7 -3.11 2.42 -10.99
N PRO A 8 -2.86 1.53 -11.95
CA PRO A 8 -2.56 0.14 -11.62
C PRO A 8 -1.14 0.04 -11.08
N ILE A 9 -0.99 -0.64 -9.95
CA ILE A 9 0.31 -0.83 -9.31
C ILE A 9 0.56 -2.31 -9.08
N ASN A 10 1.83 -2.69 -9.07
CA ASN A 10 2.26 -4.02 -8.67
C ASN A 10 2.50 -4.00 -7.17
N ALA A 11 1.54 -4.51 -6.41
CA ALA A 11 1.56 -4.41 -4.97
C ALA A 11 1.87 -5.76 -4.33
N LYS A 12 2.69 -5.72 -3.30
CA LYS A 12 3.04 -6.90 -2.53
C LYS A 12 2.99 -6.55 -1.04
N PHE A 13 2.33 -7.39 -0.26
CA PHE A 13 2.44 -7.30 1.18
C PHE A 13 3.77 -7.94 1.58
N GLU A 14 4.53 -7.30 2.47
CA GLU A 14 5.90 -7.74 2.79
C GLU A 14 5.96 -9.19 3.26
N ASP A 15 4.95 -9.63 4.02
CA ASP A 15 4.90 -11.00 4.52
C ASP A 15 4.34 -11.99 3.50
N ASP A 16 3.88 -11.51 2.35
CA ASP A 16 3.36 -12.35 1.27
C ASP A 16 4.44 -12.53 0.20
N PHE A 17 4.34 -13.61 -0.54
CA PHE A 17 5.29 -13.88 -1.63
C PHE A 17 4.65 -13.71 -3.01
N VAL A 18 3.42 -13.19 -3.06
CA VAL A 18 2.69 -12.97 -4.29
C VAL A 18 2.54 -11.48 -4.54
N THR A 19 2.98 -11.02 -5.71
CA THR A 19 2.73 -9.66 -6.17
C THR A 19 1.41 -9.63 -6.92
N GLN A 20 0.58 -8.65 -6.65
CA GLN A 20 -0.73 -8.53 -7.27
C GLN A 20 -0.88 -7.18 -7.96
N LEU A 21 -1.62 -7.18 -9.05
CA LEU A 21 -2.00 -5.94 -9.72
C LEU A 21 -3.21 -5.37 -9.00
N VAL A 22 -3.04 -4.20 -8.42
CA VAL A 22 -4.10 -3.51 -7.68
C VAL A 22 -4.30 -2.14 -8.32
N VAL A 23 -5.55 -1.79 -8.59
CA VAL A 23 -5.86 -0.47 -9.14
C VAL A 23 -6.21 0.47 -8.00
N VAL A 24 -5.48 1.57 -7.90
CA VAL A 24 -5.75 2.65 -6.96
C VAL A 24 -6.03 3.93 -7.74
N LEU A 25 -6.47 4.96 -7.04
CA LEU A 25 -6.69 6.27 -7.65
C LEU A 25 -5.54 7.19 -7.29
N ASP A 26 -5.22 8.13 -8.17
CA ASP A 26 -4.15 9.08 -7.92
C ASP A 26 -4.44 9.98 -6.72
N THR A 27 -5.71 10.11 -6.34
CA THR A 27 -6.15 10.85 -5.16
C THR A 27 -6.17 10.01 -3.88
N ASP A 28 -5.97 8.69 -3.99
CA ASP A 28 -5.92 7.82 -2.81
C ASP A 28 -4.72 8.17 -1.94
N THR A 29 -4.94 8.22 -0.63
CA THR A 29 -3.83 8.36 0.32
C THR A 29 -3.14 7.01 0.50
N MET A 30 -1.95 7.03 1.07
CA MET A 30 -1.21 5.79 1.35
C MET A 30 -2.01 4.89 2.30
N HIS A 31 -2.75 5.48 3.23
CA HIS A 31 -3.64 4.72 4.10
C HIS A 31 -4.68 3.93 3.28
N GLU A 32 -5.28 4.58 2.28
CA GLU A 32 -6.27 3.94 1.41
C GLU A 32 -5.62 2.90 0.49
N VAL A 33 -4.42 3.19 -0.01
CA VAL A 33 -3.66 2.23 -0.82
C VAL A 33 -3.38 0.96 -0.03
N ALA A 34 -2.90 1.12 1.20
CA ALA A 34 -2.62 -0.03 2.07
C ALA A 34 -3.89 -0.86 2.32
N ALA A 35 -5.02 -0.20 2.56
CA ALA A 35 -6.29 -0.89 2.77
C ALA A 35 -6.71 -1.69 1.54
N LYS A 36 -6.54 -1.12 0.35
CA LYS A 36 -6.90 -1.82 -0.90
C LYS A 36 -6.00 -3.03 -1.13
N VAL A 37 -4.71 -2.90 -0.87
CA VAL A 37 -3.79 -4.04 -0.99
C VAL A 37 -4.15 -5.12 0.03
N ALA A 38 -4.43 -4.72 1.26
CA ALA A 38 -4.76 -5.66 2.33
C ALA A 38 -6.02 -6.48 2.02
N GLN A 39 -6.99 -5.89 1.34
CA GLN A 39 -8.21 -6.61 0.96
C GLN A 39 -7.92 -7.86 0.12
N HIS A 40 -6.80 -7.88 -0.59
CA HIS A 40 -6.45 -9.00 -1.46
C HIS A 40 -5.69 -10.12 -0.73
N VAL A 41 -5.10 -9.84 0.43
CA VAL A 41 -4.21 -10.79 1.09
C VAL A 41 -4.57 -11.08 2.55
N VAL A 42 -4.98 -10.06 3.30
CA VAL A 42 -5.26 -10.21 4.73
C VAL A 42 -6.56 -11.00 4.93
N GLY A 43 -6.50 -11.99 5.81
CA GLY A 43 -7.62 -12.90 6.01
C GLY A 43 -7.72 -14.00 4.98
N LYS A 44 -6.87 -13.97 3.95
CA LYS A 44 -6.81 -15.00 2.91
C LYS A 44 -5.50 -15.77 3.00
N ARG A 45 -4.37 -15.11 2.69
CA ARG A 45 -3.05 -15.71 2.79
C ARG A 45 -2.30 -15.27 4.03
N LEU A 46 -2.63 -14.08 4.57
CA LEU A 46 -2.00 -13.56 5.78
C LEU A 46 -3.06 -13.35 6.86
N PRO A 47 -2.75 -13.65 8.11
CA PRO A 47 -3.70 -13.38 9.19
C PRO A 47 -3.83 -11.87 9.42
N LYS A 48 -5.03 -11.46 9.82
CA LYS A 48 -5.27 -10.08 10.19
C LYS A 48 -4.51 -9.74 11.47
N ARG A 49 -3.90 -8.56 11.50
CA ARG A 49 -3.19 -8.06 12.68
C ARG A 49 -3.82 -6.75 13.12
N ASP A 50 -3.81 -6.51 14.42
CA ASP A 50 -4.29 -5.27 15.00
C ASP A 50 -3.15 -4.26 15.03
N ALA A 51 -2.79 -3.78 13.85
CA ALA A 51 -1.70 -2.85 13.66
C ALA A 51 -1.96 -2.00 12.43
N ASP A 52 -1.41 -0.80 12.42
CA ASP A 52 -1.45 0.06 11.24
C ASP A 52 -0.54 -0.52 10.16
N MET A 53 -0.74 -0.03 8.95
CA MET A 53 0.06 -0.44 7.81
C MET A 53 0.87 0.75 7.29
N VAL A 54 2.00 0.45 6.67
CA VAL A 54 2.85 1.43 6.01
C VAL A 54 3.02 1.04 4.56
N VAL A 55 3.03 2.03 3.68
CA VAL A 55 3.32 1.83 2.25
C VAL A 55 4.78 2.19 2.02
N ARG A 56 5.50 1.29 1.37
CA ARG A 56 6.92 1.48 1.07
C ARG A 56 7.11 1.54 -0.43
N TYR A 57 7.74 2.61 -0.88
CA TYR A 57 7.97 2.84 -2.30
C TYR A 57 9.40 3.34 -2.51
N GLN A 58 10.14 2.67 -3.37
CA GLN A 58 11.55 2.98 -3.64
C GLN A 58 12.40 3.02 -2.37
N GLY A 59 12.14 2.07 -1.46
CA GLY A 59 12.90 1.93 -0.23
C GLY A 59 12.57 2.93 0.86
N ARG A 60 11.51 3.73 0.68
CA ARG A 60 11.10 4.72 1.66
C ARG A 60 9.70 4.46 2.18
N ASP A 61 9.51 4.63 3.47
CA ASP A 61 8.20 4.57 4.10
C ASP A 61 7.48 5.89 3.84
N LEU A 62 6.26 5.80 3.30
CA LEU A 62 5.51 6.99 2.93
C LEU A 62 4.51 7.35 4.01
N SER A 63 4.27 8.64 4.18
CA SER A 63 3.29 9.14 5.13
C SER A 63 1.89 8.64 4.77
N PRO A 64 1.06 8.23 5.74
CA PRO A 64 -0.29 7.74 5.45
C PRO A 64 -1.20 8.79 4.81
N ASP A 65 -0.90 10.07 4.97
CA ASP A 65 -1.70 11.14 4.39
C ASP A 65 -1.25 11.56 2.99
N MET A 66 -0.14 11.03 2.52
CA MET A 66 0.38 11.34 1.19
C MET A 66 -0.48 10.62 0.13
N THR A 67 -0.82 11.33 -0.94
CA THR A 67 -1.57 10.72 -2.04
C THR A 67 -0.64 10.01 -3.01
N VAL A 68 -1.23 9.16 -3.86
CA VAL A 68 -0.49 8.47 -4.92
C VAL A 68 0.22 9.50 -5.82
N ALA A 69 -0.49 10.57 -6.19
CA ALA A 69 0.10 11.61 -7.03
C ALA A 69 1.27 12.33 -6.33
N GLU A 70 1.11 12.64 -5.05
CA GLU A 70 2.17 13.30 -4.28
C GLU A 70 3.39 12.40 -4.11
N ALA A 71 3.19 11.10 -3.98
CA ALA A 71 4.28 10.14 -3.85
C ALA A 71 5.02 9.92 -5.16
N GLY A 72 4.43 10.33 -6.28
CA GLY A 72 5.05 10.12 -7.59
C GLY A 72 4.94 8.69 -8.09
N ILE A 73 4.00 7.92 -7.56
CA ILE A 73 3.78 6.55 -7.99
C ILE A 73 3.11 6.56 -9.36
N VAL A 74 3.75 5.96 -10.34
CA VAL A 74 3.25 5.88 -11.72
C VAL A 74 2.76 4.46 -12.00
N PRO A 75 2.00 4.25 -13.08
CA PRO A 75 1.45 2.92 -13.38
C PRO A 75 2.51 1.83 -13.44
N LEU A 76 2.14 0.66 -12.93
CA LEU A 76 2.93 -0.58 -12.95
C LEU A 76 4.21 -0.55 -12.12
N GLN A 77 4.36 0.43 -11.24
CA GLN A 77 5.48 0.47 -10.31
C GLN A 77 5.26 -0.52 -9.16
N ASN A 78 6.36 -1.00 -8.60
CA ASN A 78 6.30 -1.91 -7.46
C ASN A 78 6.09 -1.11 -6.17
N VAL A 79 5.08 -1.52 -5.41
CA VAL A 79 4.73 -0.88 -4.14
C VAL A 79 4.60 -1.98 -3.09
N TYR A 80 5.15 -1.76 -1.92
CA TYR A 80 5.12 -2.72 -0.83
C TYR A 80 4.30 -2.19 0.33
N VAL A 81 3.56 -3.09 0.98
CA VAL A 81 2.78 -2.76 2.18
C VAL A 81 3.26 -3.65 3.30
N ASP A 82 3.43 -3.10 4.48
CA ASP A 82 3.87 -3.85 5.65
C ASP A 82 3.09 -3.40 6.87
N TRP A 83 3.12 -4.21 7.91
CA TRP A 83 2.56 -3.85 9.19
C TRP A 83 3.49 -2.87 9.90
N LEU A 84 2.90 -1.80 10.41
CA LEU A 84 3.63 -0.84 11.24
C LEU A 84 3.39 -1.22 12.70
N GLU A 85 4.33 -1.95 13.28
CA GLU A 85 4.21 -2.41 14.66
C GLU A 85 4.84 -1.40 15.62
N LYS A 86 3.98 -0.61 16.24
CA LYS A 86 4.42 0.42 17.16
C LYS A 86 4.82 -0.19 18.49
N GLY A 87 5.93 0.32 19.05
CA GLY A 87 6.36 -0.07 20.37
C GLY A 87 6.76 -1.53 20.50
N VAL A 88 7.09 -2.18 19.40
CA VAL A 88 7.55 -3.55 19.43
C VAL A 88 8.93 -3.59 20.07
N PRO A 89 9.11 -4.34 21.14
CA PRO A 89 10.45 -4.48 21.69
C PRO A 89 11.34 -5.19 20.71
N PRO A 90 12.58 -4.80 20.66
CA PRO A 90 13.53 -5.46 19.79
C PRO A 90 13.73 -6.91 20.17
#